data_f92584fd6b11e7447334b7feeb966fa5
#
_entry.id   f92584fd6b11e7447334b7feeb966fa5
#
_cell.length_a   1.000
_cell.length_b   1.000
_cell.length_c   1.000
_cell.angle_alpha   90.00
_cell.angle_beta   90.00
_cell.angle_gamma   90.00
#
_symmetry.space_group_name_H-M   'P 1'
#
loop_
_entity.id
_entity.type
_entity.pdbx_description
1 polymer ?
#
loop_
_entity_poly.entity_id
_entity_poly.type
_entity_poly.pdbx_seq_one_letter_code
_entity_poly.pdbx_strand_id
1 'polypeptide(L)'
;MSPIDSTHYNGIPPRLFEDLLLETLLFARQAAREDISVAKAMFAMIPSVATAIASLTLPQVRTIAIGNTHLLRVRWDSQPEFWGHLLLACRGRDERAMAALRRQGKLLFCGELIESHQ
;
A
#
# COMPACT_ATOMS: atom_id res chain seq x y z
N MET A 1 -15.00 -30.06 1.95
CA MET A 1 -14.68 -28.82 2.54
C MET A 1 -14.00 -27.89 1.56
N SER A 2 -14.22 -26.68 1.71
CA SER A 2 -13.46 -25.78 0.89
C SER A 2 -12.20 -25.43 1.63
N PRO A 3 -11.17 -26.20 1.43
CA PRO A 3 -9.92 -25.89 2.10
C PRO A 3 -9.38 -24.58 1.68
N ILE A 4 -9.84 -24.17 0.54
CA ILE A 4 -9.38 -22.91 0.00
C ILE A 4 -10.36 -21.83 0.30
N ASP A 5 -11.07 -22.04 1.32
CA ASP A 5 -11.91 -20.98 1.80
C ASP A 5 -11.03 -19.75 2.01
N SER A 6 -11.27 -18.73 1.23
CA SER A 6 -10.48 -17.50 1.33
C SER A 6 -10.58 -16.86 2.69
N THR A 7 -11.46 -17.35 3.54
CA THR A 7 -11.55 -16.86 4.91
C THR A 7 -10.51 -17.46 5.82
N HIS A 8 -9.73 -18.44 5.33
CA HIS A 8 -8.74 -19.12 6.14
C HIS A 8 -7.31 -18.71 5.75
N TYR A 9 -6.83 -17.68 6.34
CA TYR A 9 -5.44 -17.24 6.17
C TYR A 9 -4.62 -17.76 7.33
N ASN A 10 -4.41 -19.06 7.39
CA ASN A 10 -3.61 -19.68 8.46
C ASN A 10 -4.09 -19.30 9.86
N GLY A 11 -5.40 -19.31 10.05
CA GLY A 11 -5.99 -18.96 11.34
C GLY A 11 -6.24 -17.48 11.58
N ILE A 12 -5.84 -16.62 10.66
CA ILE A 12 -6.09 -15.19 10.81
C ILE A 12 -7.51 -14.88 10.33
N PRO A 13 -8.34 -14.24 11.15
CA PRO A 13 -9.71 -13.92 10.74
C PRO A 13 -9.72 -12.99 9.52
N PRO A 14 -10.62 -13.24 8.56
CA PRO A 14 -10.72 -12.36 7.36
C PRO A 14 -11.03 -10.93 7.72
N ARG A 15 -11.72 -10.71 8.83
CA ARG A 15 -12.08 -9.37 9.26
C ARG A 15 -10.84 -8.48 9.48
N LEU A 16 -9.75 -9.06 9.94
CA LEU A 16 -8.52 -8.28 10.14
C LEU A 16 -7.97 -7.73 8.83
N PHE A 17 -8.05 -8.54 7.78
CA PHE A 17 -7.62 -8.10 6.46
C PHE A 17 -8.57 -7.05 5.90
N GLU A 18 -9.87 -7.23 6.14
CA GLU A 18 -10.87 -6.26 5.70
C GLU A 18 -10.70 -4.92 6.42
N ASP A 19 -10.42 -4.95 7.72
CA ASP A 19 -10.17 -3.73 8.49
C ASP A 19 -8.94 -3.01 7.98
N LEU A 20 -7.88 -3.74 7.66
CA LEU A 20 -6.66 -3.14 7.13
C LEU A 20 -6.92 -2.52 5.74
N LEU A 21 -7.66 -3.21 4.90
CA LEU A 21 -8.03 -2.66 3.60
C LEU A 21 -8.91 -1.42 3.75
N LEU A 22 -9.86 -1.46 4.69
CA LEU A 22 -10.72 -0.32 4.96
C LEU A 22 -9.89 0.91 5.34
N GLU A 23 -8.96 0.76 6.27
CA GLU A 23 -8.10 1.87 6.68
C GLU A 23 -7.24 2.37 5.52
N THR A 24 -6.73 1.47 4.72
CA THR A 24 -5.93 1.81 3.55
C THR A 24 -6.77 2.63 2.55
N LEU A 25 -7.98 2.19 2.28
CA LEU A 25 -8.87 2.90 1.37
C LEU A 25 -9.27 4.28 1.91
N LEU A 26 -9.52 4.38 3.20
CA LEU A 26 -9.85 5.66 3.81
C LEU A 26 -8.69 6.65 3.69
N PHE A 27 -7.48 6.16 3.91
CA PHE A 27 -6.30 6.99 3.77
C PHE A 27 -6.08 7.39 2.31
N ALA A 28 -6.22 6.45 1.39
CA ALA A 28 -6.07 6.72 -0.04
C ALA A 28 -7.13 7.74 -0.52
N ARG A 29 -8.35 7.60 -0.05
CA ARG A 29 -9.44 8.53 -0.36
C ARG A 29 -9.10 9.94 0.14
N GLN A 30 -8.62 10.05 1.36
CA GLN A 30 -8.24 11.33 1.92
C GLN A 30 -7.10 11.97 1.12
N ALA A 31 -6.08 11.18 0.82
CA ALA A 31 -4.95 11.66 0.02
C ALA A 31 -5.41 12.16 -1.35
N ALA A 32 -6.28 11.39 -2.02
CA ALA A 32 -6.77 11.76 -3.34
C ALA A 32 -7.62 13.03 -3.31
N ARG A 33 -8.36 13.25 -2.23
CA ARG A 33 -9.16 14.46 -2.07
C ARG A 33 -8.30 15.69 -1.85
N GLU A 34 -7.20 15.53 -1.15
CA GLU A 34 -6.30 16.65 -0.90
C GLU A 34 -5.44 16.97 -2.11
N ASP A 35 -4.88 15.95 -2.76
CA ASP A 35 -3.98 16.17 -3.88
C ASP A 35 -3.82 14.87 -4.67
N ILE A 36 -4.29 14.87 -5.90
CA ILE A 36 -4.20 13.70 -6.78
C ILE A 36 -2.73 13.29 -6.99
N SER A 37 -1.82 14.24 -7.01
CA SER A 37 -0.39 13.92 -7.14
C SER A 37 0.13 13.11 -5.97
N VAL A 38 -0.36 13.41 -4.76
CA VAL A 38 0.00 12.63 -3.57
C VAL A 38 -0.53 11.21 -3.68
N ALA A 39 -1.77 11.06 -4.12
CA ALA A 39 -2.36 9.73 -4.30
C ALA A 39 -1.58 8.93 -5.34
N LYS A 40 -1.17 9.56 -6.42
CA LYS A 40 -0.35 8.92 -7.44
C LYS A 40 0.98 8.44 -6.86
N ALA A 41 1.63 9.27 -6.06
CA ALA A 41 2.93 8.93 -5.47
C ALA A 41 2.82 7.82 -4.44
N MET A 42 1.88 7.93 -3.53
CA MET A 42 1.78 7.02 -2.39
C MET A 42 1.17 5.68 -2.75
N PHE A 43 0.23 5.66 -3.68
CA PHE A 43 -0.55 4.47 -3.98
C PHE A 43 -0.43 4.02 -5.42
N ALA A 44 0.43 4.67 -6.21
CA ALA A 44 0.61 4.35 -7.62
C ALA A 44 -0.71 4.37 -8.41
N MET A 45 -1.58 5.29 -8.07
CA MET A 45 -2.87 5.43 -8.75
C MET A 45 -2.76 6.27 -10.00
N ILE A 46 -3.37 5.80 -11.08
CA ILE A 46 -3.56 6.66 -12.24
C ILE A 46 -4.64 7.69 -11.92
N PRO A 47 -4.62 8.87 -12.57
CA PRO A 47 -5.53 9.96 -12.20
C PRO A 47 -7.02 9.59 -12.21
N SER A 48 -7.46 8.76 -13.16
CA SER A 48 -8.86 8.35 -13.22
C SER A 48 -9.26 7.53 -11.98
N VAL A 49 -8.38 6.67 -11.50
CA VAL A 49 -8.65 5.88 -10.30
C VAL A 49 -8.64 6.78 -9.06
N ALA A 50 -7.67 7.70 -8.98
CA ALA A 50 -7.61 8.63 -7.87
C ALA A 50 -8.88 9.49 -7.78
N THR A 51 -9.38 9.96 -8.91
CA THR A 51 -10.61 10.74 -8.95
C THR A 51 -11.80 9.90 -8.49
N ALA A 52 -11.88 8.66 -8.92
CA ALA A 52 -12.93 7.75 -8.51
C ALA A 52 -12.89 7.47 -7.01
N ILE A 53 -11.70 7.20 -6.49
CA ILE A 53 -11.51 6.95 -5.06
C ILE A 53 -11.89 8.18 -4.23
N ALA A 54 -11.50 9.36 -4.68
CA ALA A 54 -11.84 10.61 -3.99
C ALA A 54 -13.35 10.83 -3.88
N SER A 55 -14.11 10.33 -4.85
CA SER A 55 -15.55 10.53 -4.89
C SER A 55 -16.35 9.50 -4.10
N LEU A 56 -15.70 8.47 -3.56
CA LEU A 56 -16.40 7.45 -2.80
C LEU A 56 -16.98 8.00 -1.50
N THR A 57 -18.17 7.53 -1.17
CA THR A 57 -18.74 7.79 0.16
C THR A 57 -18.17 6.79 1.15
N LEU A 58 -18.29 7.10 2.43
CA LEU A 58 -17.81 6.18 3.48
C LEU A 58 -18.48 4.81 3.41
N PRO A 59 -19.82 4.71 3.23
CA PRO A 59 -20.44 3.39 3.06
C PRO A 59 -19.91 2.64 1.84
N GLN A 60 -19.62 3.34 0.75
CA GLN A 60 -19.05 2.70 -0.44
C GLN A 60 -17.66 2.15 -0.19
N VAL A 61 -16.83 2.90 0.54
CA VAL A 61 -15.50 2.41 0.92
C VAL A 61 -15.62 1.14 1.73
N ARG A 62 -16.54 1.12 2.69
CA ARG A 62 -16.76 -0.06 3.52
C ARG A 62 -17.23 -1.25 2.70
N THR A 63 -18.12 -1.01 1.75
CA THR A 63 -18.61 -2.06 0.86
C THR A 63 -17.47 -2.66 0.05
N ILE A 64 -16.56 -1.84 -0.44
CA ILE A 64 -15.42 -2.31 -1.21
C ILE A 64 -14.49 -3.15 -0.33
N ALA A 65 -14.27 -2.75 0.91
CA ALA A 65 -13.35 -3.45 1.80
C ALA A 65 -13.81 -4.88 2.11
N ILE A 66 -15.13 -5.08 2.21
CA ILE A 66 -15.67 -6.38 2.55
C ILE A 66 -15.51 -7.33 1.37
N GLY A 67 -14.82 -8.45 1.60
CA GLY A 67 -14.66 -9.49 0.59
C GLY A 67 -13.63 -9.20 -0.50
N ASN A 68 -12.92 -8.09 -0.40
CA ASN A 68 -11.95 -7.71 -1.44
C ASN A 68 -10.53 -7.56 -0.89
N THR A 69 -10.17 -8.38 0.08
CA THR A 69 -8.85 -8.29 0.70
C THR A 69 -7.69 -8.50 -0.28
N HIS A 70 -7.98 -9.15 -1.42
CA HIS A 70 -6.99 -9.32 -2.48
C HIS A 70 -6.51 -7.99 -3.08
N LEU A 71 -7.22 -6.90 -2.83
CA LEU A 71 -6.82 -5.58 -3.31
C LEU A 71 -5.65 -5.00 -2.49
N LEU A 72 -5.45 -5.53 -1.28
CA LEU A 72 -4.36 -5.06 -0.43
C LEU A 72 -3.15 -5.95 -0.61
N ARG A 73 -2.06 -5.34 -0.98
CA ARG A 73 -0.86 -6.09 -1.27
C ARG A 73 0.37 -5.25 -1.02
N VAL A 74 1.34 -5.82 -0.33
CA VAL A 74 2.65 -5.22 -0.18
C VAL A 74 3.52 -5.71 -1.34
N ARG A 75 4.43 -4.88 -1.77
CA ARG A 75 5.26 -5.18 -2.95
C ARG A 75 6.45 -6.09 -2.61
N TRP A 76 6.14 -7.27 -2.08
CA TRP A 76 7.19 -8.23 -1.69
C TRP A 76 7.91 -8.81 -2.89
N ASP A 77 7.17 -9.01 -3.97
CA ASP A 77 7.62 -9.75 -5.14
C ASP A 77 8.38 -8.89 -6.14
N SER A 78 8.54 -7.62 -5.85
CA SER A 78 9.37 -6.74 -6.66
C SER A 78 10.57 -6.30 -5.84
N GLN A 79 11.70 -6.09 -6.50
CA GLN A 79 12.93 -5.59 -5.88
C GLN A 79 13.38 -6.44 -4.68
N PRO A 80 13.59 -7.76 -4.85
CA PRO A 80 13.96 -8.61 -3.71
C PRO A 80 15.26 -8.21 -3.04
N GLU A 81 16.20 -7.65 -3.78
CA GLU A 81 17.47 -7.20 -3.20
C GLU A 81 17.26 -6.03 -2.24
N PHE A 82 16.34 -5.15 -2.57
CA PHE A 82 15.99 -4.04 -1.70
C PHE A 82 15.49 -4.57 -0.34
N TRP A 83 14.58 -5.55 -0.38
CA TRP A 83 14.04 -6.15 0.84
C TRP A 83 15.12 -6.82 1.67
N GLY A 84 16.04 -7.52 1.01
CA GLY A 84 17.16 -8.16 1.69
C GLY A 84 18.03 -7.14 2.42
N HIS A 85 18.38 -6.07 1.76
CA HIS A 85 19.19 -5.01 2.35
C HIS A 85 18.46 -4.32 3.50
N LEU A 86 17.16 -4.11 3.35
CA LEU A 86 16.35 -3.48 4.37
C LEU A 86 16.32 -4.34 5.65
N LEU A 87 16.14 -5.65 5.49
CA LEU A 87 16.14 -6.55 6.64
C LEU A 87 17.51 -6.59 7.34
N LEU A 88 18.59 -6.59 6.59
CA LEU A 88 19.93 -6.57 7.17
C LEU A 88 20.18 -5.27 7.93
N ALA A 89 19.80 -4.14 7.36
CA ALA A 89 19.98 -2.85 8.02
C ALA A 89 19.14 -2.79 9.30
N CYS A 90 17.95 -3.33 9.26
CA CYS A 90 17.07 -3.37 10.42
C CYS A 90 17.66 -4.22 11.54
N ARG A 91 18.16 -5.40 11.22
CA ARG A 91 18.77 -6.30 12.20
C ARG A 91 20.01 -5.69 12.84
N GLY A 92 20.80 -5.00 12.03
CA GLY A 92 22.02 -4.35 12.51
C GLY A 92 21.78 -3.02 13.18
N ARG A 93 20.54 -2.55 13.20
CA ARG A 93 20.18 -1.23 13.71
C ARG A 93 21.03 -0.13 13.08
N ASP A 94 21.30 -0.28 11.80
CA ASP A 94 22.13 0.65 11.04
C ASP A 94 21.24 1.76 10.49
N GLU A 95 21.16 2.85 11.22
CA GLU A 95 20.27 3.95 10.85
C GLU A 95 20.71 4.66 9.58
N ARG A 96 22.00 4.71 9.31
CA ARG A 96 22.52 5.31 8.10
C ARG A 96 22.10 4.47 6.88
N ALA A 97 22.24 3.15 7.00
CA ALA A 97 21.79 2.25 5.94
C ALA A 97 20.28 2.33 5.76
N MET A 98 19.53 2.39 6.87
CA MET A 98 18.08 2.54 6.80
C MET A 98 17.67 3.81 6.09
N ALA A 99 18.34 4.93 6.38
CA ALA A 99 18.05 6.19 5.71
C ALA A 99 18.34 6.13 4.22
N ALA A 100 19.48 5.51 3.86
CA ALA A 100 19.82 5.34 2.45
C ALA A 100 18.81 4.47 1.72
N LEU A 101 18.37 3.38 2.36
CA LEU A 101 17.38 2.49 1.77
C LEU A 101 16.02 3.16 1.65
N ARG A 102 15.67 4.04 2.58
CA ARG A 102 14.43 4.81 2.47
C ARG A 102 14.45 5.67 1.21
N ARG A 103 15.55 6.34 0.94
CA ARG A 103 15.69 7.13 -0.28
C ARG A 103 15.64 6.25 -1.53
N GLN A 104 16.34 5.12 -1.49
CA GLN A 104 16.34 4.18 -2.60
C GLN A 104 14.95 3.63 -2.86
N GLY A 105 14.22 3.28 -1.80
CA GLY A 105 12.86 2.77 -1.91
C GLY A 105 11.93 3.76 -2.58
N LYS A 106 12.06 5.03 -2.25
CA LYS A 106 11.25 6.06 -2.90
C LYS A 106 11.50 6.11 -4.40
N LEU A 107 12.75 5.99 -4.82
CA LEU A 107 13.07 5.96 -6.24
C LEU A 107 12.57 4.69 -6.92
N LEU A 108 12.74 3.55 -6.28
CA LEU A 108 12.33 2.27 -6.86
C LEU A 108 10.81 2.13 -7.00
N PHE A 109 10.07 2.63 -6.02
CA PHE A 109 8.62 2.39 -5.96
C PHE A 109 7.79 3.62 -6.34
N CYS A 110 8.35 4.80 -6.26
CA CYS A 110 7.63 6.03 -6.59
C CYS A 110 8.24 6.80 -7.76
N GLY A 111 9.47 6.48 -8.10
CA GLY A 111 10.16 6.92 -9.31
C GLY A 111 9.91 8.35 -9.77
N GLU A 112 9.24 8.46 -10.90
CA GLU A 112 9.04 9.72 -11.60
C GLU A 112 8.48 10.85 -10.75
N LEU A 113 7.57 10.52 -9.84
CA LEU A 113 6.90 11.57 -9.09
C LEU A 113 7.84 12.25 -8.11
N ILE A 114 8.79 11.49 -7.56
CA ILE A 114 9.78 12.07 -6.67
C ILE A 114 10.71 12.99 -7.43
N GLU A 115 11.11 12.59 -8.62
CA GLU A 115 11.96 13.42 -9.46
C GLU A 115 11.27 14.71 -9.88
N SER A 116 9.97 14.63 -10.16
CA SER A 116 9.23 15.81 -10.61
C SER A 116 9.02 16.85 -9.51
N HIS A 117 9.32 16.50 -8.27
CA HIS A 117 9.18 17.43 -7.15
C HIS A 117 10.48 18.09 -6.72
N GLN A 118 11.49 17.95 -7.51
CA GLN A 118 12.76 18.60 -7.19
C GLN A 118 12.86 20.02 -7.77
#